data_4a6730faa3fa3affcb05d5b960207b1e
#
_entry.id   4a6730faa3fa3affcb05d5b960207b1e
#
_cell.length_a   1.000
_cell.length_b   1.000
_cell.length_c   1.000
_cell.angle_alpha   90.00
_cell.angle_beta   90.00
_cell.angle_gamma   90.00
#
_symmetry.space_group_name_H-M   'P 1'
#
loop_
_entity.id
_entity.type
_entity.pdbx_description
1 polymer ?
#
loop_
_entity_poly.entity_id
_entity_poly.type
_entity_poly.pdbx_seq_one_letter_code
_entity_poly.pdbx_strand_id
1 'polypeptide(L)'
;MSQPFASRGLAWFQALAGSLAPRPGDPASLRVADAELDGYPVRFLAVVPDPDNPFPRARQGEVGLLEGWGLAAAVDEALEADREAPRKRALPAIVDVPSQAYGRREEALGIHQALAGAVDAYARARLAGHPLIGLLVGKAMSGAFLAHGYQANRLIALHDPGVMVHAMGKAAAARITLRSVEELEALAAKVPPMAYDIDSYASLGLLWRTLPVETVEVPSTADLVRVRTCLGEALADILGGPRDLGGRLGAANREASARVRRLLREQW
;
A
#
# COMPACT_ATOMS: atom_id res chain seq x y z
N MET A 1 25.40 -13.00 -14.13
CA MET A 1 24.93 -11.90 -13.27
C MET A 1 23.48 -11.67 -13.62
N SER A 2 22.56 -12.19 -12.80
CA SER A 2 21.11 -11.95 -12.99
C SER A 2 20.85 -10.45 -12.82
N GLN A 3 20.13 -9.86 -13.77
CA GLN A 3 19.65 -8.49 -13.62
C GLN A 3 18.87 -8.40 -12.29
N PRO A 4 19.08 -7.35 -11.49
CA PRO A 4 18.26 -7.15 -10.31
C PRO A 4 16.79 -7.14 -10.74
N PHE A 5 15.94 -7.85 -10.03
CA PHE A 5 14.49 -7.85 -10.27
C PHE A 5 14.00 -6.41 -10.27
N ALA A 6 13.67 -5.89 -11.45
CA ALA A 6 13.13 -4.56 -11.61
C ALA A 6 11.75 -4.54 -10.97
N SER A 7 11.62 -3.94 -9.78
CA SER A 7 10.36 -3.73 -9.09
C SER A 7 9.99 -2.26 -9.25
N ARG A 8 8.74 -1.99 -9.65
CA ARG A 8 8.19 -0.63 -9.68
C ARG A 8 8.31 0.02 -8.31
N GLY A 9 8.03 -0.73 -7.24
CA GLY A 9 8.18 -0.26 -5.86
C GLY A 9 9.59 0.24 -5.56
N LEU A 10 10.63 -0.49 -5.96
CA LEU A 10 12.03 -0.08 -5.77
C LEU A 10 12.38 1.15 -6.64
N ALA A 11 11.98 1.16 -7.92
CA ALA A 11 12.25 2.27 -8.82
C ALA A 11 11.64 3.59 -8.32
N TRP A 12 10.37 3.57 -7.92
CA TRP A 12 9.68 4.74 -7.37
C TRP A 12 10.22 5.14 -6.00
N PHE A 13 10.56 4.17 -5.13
CA PHE A 13 11.20 4.48 -3.85
C PHE A 13 12.52 5.20 -4.06
N GLN A 14 13.38 4.69 -4.94
CA GLN A 14 14.66 5.32 -5.26
C GLN A 14 14.48 6.73 -5.80
N ALA A 15 13.56 6.92 -6.74
CA ALA A 15 13.33 8.21 -7.38
C ALA A 15 12.78 9.27 -6.39
N LEU A 16 11.94 8.86 -5.43
CA LEU A 16 11.33 9.77 -4.45
C LEU A 16 12.20 10.02 -3.22
N ALA A 17 12.87 8.98 -2.72
CA ALA A 17 13.61 9.02 -1.45
C ALA A 17 15.13 9.15 -1.64
N GLY A 18 15.65 8.95 -2.85
CA GLY A 18 17.09 9.10 -3.15
C GLY A 18 17.98 7.99 -2.59
N SER A 19 17.43 6.91 -2.04
CA SER A 19 18.17 5.82 -1.42
C SER A 19 17.83 4.47 -2.04
N LEU A 20 18.82 3.58 -2.17
CA LEU A 20 18.66 2.20 -2.67
C LEU A 20 18.90 1.14 -1.62
N ALA A 21 19.77 1.42 -0.66
CA ALA A 21 20.20 0.44 0.32
C ALA A 21 19.16 0.26 1.44
N PRO A 22 18.98 -0.97 1.95
CA PRO A 22 18.29 -1.16 3.21
C PRO A 22 19.07 -0.48 4.35
N ARG A 23 18.37 -0.02 5.39
CA ARG A 23 19.04 0.48 6.59
C ARG A 23 19.71 -0.68 7.33
N PRO A 24 20.84 -0.44 8.03
CA PRO A 24 21.44 -1.45 8.89
C PRO A 24 20.44 -2.00 9.90
N GLY A 25 20.30 -3.34 9.95
CA GLY A 25 19.36 -4.02 10.84
C GLY A 25 17.95 -4.26 10.27
N ASP A 26 17.56 -3.56 9.21
CA ASP A 26 16.31 -3.84 8.51
C ASP A 26 16.43 -5.07 7.59
N PRO A 27 15.32 -5.80 7.33
CA PRO A 27 15.30 -6.82 6.29
C PRO A 27 15.70 -6.25 4.93
N ALA A 28 16.46 -7.04 4.12
CA ALA A 28 16.87 -6.60 2.79
C ALA A 28 15.69 -6.38 1.81
N SER A 29 14.52 -6.91 2.12
CA SER A 29 13.24 -6.66 1.42
C SER A 29 12.53 -5.38 1.84
N LEU A 30 13.00 -4.68 2.88
CA LEU A 30 12.41 -3.43 3.35
C LEU A 30 13.27 -2.23 2.94
N ARG A 31 12.63 -1.17 2.49
CA ARG A 31 13.25 0.13 2.22
C ARG A 31 12.60 1.19 3.09
N VAL A 32 13.42 1.90 3.83
CA VAL A 32 13.01 3.00 4.70
C VAL A 32 13.98 4.16 4.50
N ALA A 33 13.47 5.35 4.23
CA ALA A 33 14.29 6.55 4.09
C ALA A 33 13.57 7.77 4.63
N ASP A 34 14.27 8.53 5.46
CA ASP A 34 13.84 9.86 5.89
C ASP A 34 14.26 10.89 4.83
N ALA A 35 13.34 11.78 4.47
CA ALA A 35 13.50 12.81 3.46
C ALA A 35 12.63 14.02 3.77
N GLU A 36 12.55 14.95 2.82
CA GLU A 36 11.63 16.09 2.86
C GLU A 36 10.75 16.16 1.61
N LEU A 37 9.50 16.53 1.82
CA LEU A 37 8.54 16.85 0.79
C LEU A 37 8.10 18.30 1.00
N ASP A 38 8.63 19.20 0.15
CA ASP A 38 8.36 20.65 0.24
C ASP A 38 8.62 21.24 1.64
N GLY A 39 9.74 20.82 2.27
CA GLY A 39 10.12 21.23 3.62
C GLY A 39 9.34 20.56 4.75
N TYR A 40 8.53 19.55 4.44
CA TYR A 40 7.83 18.74 5.42
C TYR A 40 8.56 17.41 5.64
N PRO A 41 8.85 17.01 6.89
CA PRO A 41 9.55 15.76 7.16
C PRO A 41 8.70 14.55 6.77
N VAL A 42 9.30 13.62 6.03
CA VAL A 42 8.66 12.41 5.59
C VAL A 42 9.54 11.18 5.80
N ARG A 43 8.94 10.02 6.02
CA ARG A 43 9.59 8.71 5.97
C ARG A 43 8.93 7.88 4.91
N PHE A 44 9.63 7.63 3.81
CA PHE A 44 9.19 6.70 2.78
C PHE A 44 9.42 5.26 3.21
N LEU A 45 8.44 4.41 2.93
CA LEU A 45 8.50 2.97 3.20
C LEU A 45 8.10 2.19 1.93
N ALA A 46 8.83 1.12 1.63
CA ALA A 46 8.47 0.18 0.56
C ALA A 46 8.90 -1.24 0.91
N VAL A 47 8.11 -2.22 0.46
CA VAL A 47 8.53 -3.63 0.41
C VAL A 47 8.94 -3.93 -1.02
N VAL A 48 10.12 -4.57 -1.17
CA VAL A 48 10.74 -4.82 -2.46
C VAL A 48 11.21 -6.28 -2.55
N PRO A 49 11.43 -6.84 -3.76
CA PRO A 49 12.00 -8.17 -3.94
C PRO A 49 13.37 -8.31 -3.26
N ASP A 50 13.56 -9.45 -2.61
CA ASP A 50 14.83 -9.89 -2.04
C ASP A 50 15.07 -11.37 -2.38
N PRO A 51 15.89 -11.68 -3.39
CA PRO A 51 16.16 -13.07 -3.80
C PRO A 51 16.76 -13.96 -2.71
N ASP A 52 17.43 -13.33 -1.75
CA ASP A 52 18.11 -14.02 -0.65
C ASP A 52 17.25 -14.13 0.62
N ASN A 53 16.00 -13.69 0.56
CA ASN A 53 15.08 -13.76 1.70
C ASN A 53 14.99 -15.20 2.23
N PRO A 54 15.17 -15.42 3.55
CA PRO A 54 15.13 -16.75 4.18
C PRO A 54 13.76 -17.42 4.07
N PHE A 55 12.72 -16.63 3.74
CA PHE A 55 11.37 -17.11 3.42
C PHE A 55 11.16 -17.08 1.92
N PRO A 56 11.23 -18.21 1.20
CA PRO A 56 11.15 -18.23 -0.27
C PRO A 56 9.88 -17.59 -0.85
N ARG A 57 8.81 -17.54 -0.07
CA ARG A 57 7.53 -16.93 -0.47
C ARG A 57 7.51 -15.40 -0.39
N ALA A 58 8.54 -14.78 0.20
CA ALA A 58 8.70 -13.32 0.28
C ALA A 58 9.70 -12.76 -0.74
N ARG A 59 10.28 -13.60 -1.61
CA ARG A 59 11.40 -13.23 -2.50
C ARG A 59 11.01 -12.32 -3.66
N GLN A 60 9.72 -12.24 -4.01
CA GLN A 60 9.24 -11.46 -5.14
C GLN A 60 8.56 -10.13 -4.72
N GLY A 61 8.77 -9.70 -3.48
CA GLY A 61 8.14 -8.49 -2.93
C GLY A 61 6.83 -8.76 -2.19
N GLU A 62 6.55 -10.03 -1.86
CA GLU A 62 5.45 -10.37 -0.98
C GLU A 62 5.73 -9.91 0.46
N VAL A 63 4.67 -9.53 1.19
CA VAL A 63 4.80 -9.17 2.60
C VAL A 63 4.69 -10.42 3.46
N GLY A 64 5.77 -10.77 4.13
CA GLY A 64 5.87 -11.92 5.03
C GLY A 64 6.15 -11.54 6.48
N LEU A 65 6.78 -12.47 7.18
CA LEU A 65 7.13 -12.30 8.60
C LEU A 65 8.12 -11.15 8.82
N LEU A 66 9.20 -11.12 8.04
CA LEU A 66 10.24 -10.10 8.21
C LEU A 66 9.74 -8.72 7.77
N GLU A 67 9.01 -8.66 6.67
CA GLU A 67 8.46 -7.42 6.13
C GLU A 67 7.39 -6.83 7.05
N GLY A 68 6.49 -7.68 7.59
CA GLY A 68 5.44 -7.24 8.51
C GLY A 68 6.01 -6.66 9.80
N TRP A 69 6.92 -7.39 10.46
CA TRP A 69 7.56 -6.88 11.67
C TRP A 69 8.51 -5.71 11.40
N GLY A 70 9.22 -5.72 10.27
CA GLY A 70 10.08 -4.61 9.86
C GLY A 70 9.30 -3.32 9.58
N LEU A 71 8.14 -3.41 8.91
CA LEU A 71 7.23 -2.28 8.73
C LEU A 71 6.74 -1.74 10.08
N ALA A 72 6.29 -2.63 10.99
CA ALA A 72 5.86 -2.24 12.32
C ALA A 72 6.96 -1.49 13.07
N ALA A 73 8.17 -2.05 13.10
CA ALA A 73 9.33 -1.44 13.76
C ALA A 73 9.69 -0.08 13.18
N ALA A 74 9.71 0.06 11.84
CA ALA A 74 10.04 1.32 11.17
C ALA A 74 9.02 2.43 11.42
N VAL A 75 7.73 2.06 11.55
CA VAL A 75 6.66 2.99 11.90
C VAL A 75 6.72 3.36 13.38
N ASP A 76 6.96 2.39 14.27
CA ASP A 76 7.08 2.63 15.71
C ASP A 76 8.28 3.52 16.05
N GLU A 77 9.38 3.34 15.35
CA GLU A 77 10.55 4.24 15.45
C GLU A 77 10.18 5.70 15.08
N ALA A 78 9.37 5.89 14.02
CA ALA A 78 8.89 7.22 13.65
C ALA A 78 7.96 7.82 14.71
N LEU A 79 7.06 7.01 15.26
CA LEU A 79 6.17 7.40 16.37
C LEU A 79 6.96 7.86 17.59
N GLU A 80 7.97 7.09 17.99
CA GLU A 80 8.81 7.41 19.14
C GLU A 80 9.63 8.67 18.92
N ALA A 81 10.31 8.76 17.76
CA ALA A 81 11.15 9.90 17.42
C ALA A 81 10.36 11.23 17.37
N ASP A 82 9.09 11.16 16.95
CA ASP A 82 8.25 12.35 16.83
C ASP A 82 7.29 12.53 18.01
N ARG A 83 7.42 11.76 19.09
CA ARG A 83 6.48 11.79 20.23
C ARG A 83 6.19 13.20 20.71
N GLU A 84 7.23 13.99 20.93
CA GLU A 84 7.14 15.39 21.40
C GLU A 84 7.30 16.40 20.26
N ALA A 85 7.49 15.95 19.02
CA ALA A 85 7.68 16.88 17.91
C ALA A 85 6.38 17.66 17.62
N PRO A 86 6.45 18.97 17.41
CA PRO A 86 5.29 19.79 17.09
C PRO A 86 4.70 19.43 15.71
N ARG A 87 5.52 18.86 14.86
CA ARG A 87 5.14 18.40 13.51
C ARG A 87 5.51 16.92 13.36
N LYS A 88 4.50 16.06 13.24
CA LYS A 88 4.69 14.64 13.02
C LYS A 88 5.08 14.39 11.55
N ARG A 89 6.14 13.62 11.28
CA ARG A 89 6.53 13.29 9.90
C ARG A 89 5.41 12.55 9.17
N ALA A 90 5.28 12.79 7.88
CA ALA A 90 4.40 12.01 7.05
C ALA A 90 5.03 10.64 6.72
N LEU A 91 4.18 9.62 6.52
CA LEU A 91 4.60 8.25 6.22
C LEU A 91 4.03 7.82 4.85
N PRO A 92 4.66 8.20 3.73
CA PRO A 92 4.30 7.67 2.41
C PRO A 92 4.71 6.20 2.30
N ALA A 93 3.72 5.31 2.07
CA ALA A 93 3.91 3.91 1.74
C ALA A 93 3.89 3.75 0.21
N ILE A 94 4.98 3.30 -0.39
CA ILE A 94 5.08 2.99 -1.82
C ILE A 94 4.70 1.53 -1.99
N VAL A 95 3.61 1.27 -2.71
CA VAL A 95 2.94 -0.03 -2.75
C VAL A 95 3.14 -0.70 -4.10
N ASP A 96 3.87 -1.82 -4.08
CA ASP A 96 4.00 -2.78 -5.18
C ASP A 96 4.16 -4.17 -4.56
N VAL A 97 3.08 -4.69 -3.97
CA VAL A 97 3.08 -5.94 -3.20
C VAL A 97 2.14 -6.96 -3.83
N PRO A 98 2.67 -8.02 -4.44
CA PRO A 98 1.87 -8.98 -5.22
C PRO A 98 1.00 -9.90 -4.36
N SER A 99 1.35 -10.12 -3.09
CA SER A 99 0.61 -10.98 -2.17
C SER A 99 1.19 -10.89 -0.75
N GLN A 100 0.49 -11.43 0.25
CA GLN A 100 1.17 -11.89 1.46
C GLN A 100 1.96 -13.17 1.16
N ALA A 101 3.10 -13.31 1.83
CA ALA A 101 4.01 -14.45 1.69
C ALA A 101 3.55 -15.64 2.54
N TYR A 102 2.30 -16.09 2.35
CA TYR A 102 1.76 -17.18 3.18
C TYR A 102 2.18 -18.57 2.71
N GLY A 103 2.39 -19.44 3.65
CA GLY A 103 2.72 -20.84 3.46
C GLY A 103 2.65 -21.58 4.77
N ARG A 104 2.79 -22.87 4.74
CA ARG A 104 2.66 -23.71 5.94
C ARG A 104 3.63 -23.34 7.05
N ARG A 105 4.86 -22.97 6.67
CA ARG A 105 5.91 -22.53 7.60
C ARG A 105 5.60 -21.13 8.15
N GLU A 106 5.24 -20.21 7.27
CA GLU A 106 4.96 -18.82 7.61
C GLU A 106 3.73 -18.72 8.52
N GLU A 107 2.71 -19.53 8.29
CA GLU A 107 1.53 -19.60 9.15
C GLU A 107 1.84 -20.19 10.53
N ALA A 108 2.65 -21.25 10.58
CA ALA A 108 3.11 -21.84 11.84
C ALA A 108 3.96 -20.86 12.67
N LEU A 109 4.66 -19.93 12.01
CA LEU A 109 5.46 -18.88 12.65
C LEU A 109 4.66 -17.59 12.91
N GLY A 110 3.36 -17.56 12.60
CA GLY A 110 2.49 -16.44 12.93
C GLY A 110 2.53 -15.27 11.95
N ILE A 111 2.57 -15.52 10.63
CA ILE A 111 2.52 -14.47 9.61
C ILE A 111 1.34 -13.51 9.81
N HIS A 112 0.19 -14.02 10.26
CA HIS A 112 -0.99 -13.19 10.55
C HIS A 112 -0.71 -12.15 11.66
N GLN A 113 0.13 -12.49 12.65
CA GLN A 113 0.56 -11.56 13.70
C GLN A 113 1.49 -10.49 13.15
N ALA A 114 2.43 -10.87 12.26
CA ALA A 114 3.33 -9.91 11.63
C ALA A 114 2.57 -8.89 10.76
N LEU A 115 1.60 -9.37 9.97
CA LEU A 115 0.75 -8.50 9.16
C LEU A 115 -0.14 -7.61 10.04
N ALA A 116 -0.74 -8.17 11.09
CA ALA A 116 -1.56 -7.41 12.04
C ALA A 116 -0.73 -6.36 12.80
N GLY A 117 0.51 -6.69 13.16
CA GLY A 117 1.46 -5.75 13.79
C GLY A 117 1.77 -4.55 12.89
N ALA A 118 1.98 -4.77 11.59
CA ALA A 118 2.15 -3.68 10.64
C ALA A 118 0.89 -2.80 10.54
N VAL A 119 -0.30 -3.42 10.42
CA VAL A 119 -1.59 -2.70 10.41
C VAL A 119 -1.77 -1.85 11.66
N ASP A 120 -1.50 -2.43 12.84
CA ASP A 120 -1.60 -1.73 14.13
C ASP A 120 -0.65 -0.54 14.20
N ALA A 121 0.63 -0.71 13.82
CA ALA A 121 1.60 0.37 13.82
C ALA A 121 1.15 1.55 12.95
N TYR A 122 0.72 1.29 11.71
CA TYR A 122 0.16 2.34 10.84
C TYR A 122 -1.11 2.98 11.43
N ALA A 123 -2.01 2.19 12.02
CA ALA A 123 -3.21 2.73 12.65
C ALA A 123 -2.86 3.65 13.83
N ARG A 124 -1.92 3.23 14.69
CA ARG A 124 -1.42 4.06 15.81
C ARG A 124 -0.75 5.34 15.31
N ALA A 125 0.06 5.26 14.24
CA ALA A 125 0.69 6.44 13.64
C ALA A 125 -0.36 7.44 13.15
N ARG A 126 -1.41 6.98 12.45
CA ARG A 126 -2.51 7.86 12.04
C ARG A 126 -3.22 8.49 13.24
N LEU A 127 -3.53 7.72 14.27
CA LEU A 127 -4.18 8.21 15.49
C LEU A 127 -3.31 9.18 16.27
N ALA A 128 -1.98 9.00 16.23
CA ALA A 128 -1.00 9.91 16.81
C ALA A 128 -0.77 11.20 15.97
N GLY A 129 -1.43 11.31 14.81
CA GLY A 129 -1.40 12.51 13.99
C GLY A 129 -0.38 12.52 12.86
N HIS A 130 0.32 11.40 12.60
CA HIS A 130 1.16 11.27 11.41
C HIS A 130 0.30 11.22 10.15
N PRO A 131 0.56 12.06 9.14
CA PRO A 131 -0.10 11.93 7.84
C PRO A 131 0.35 10.64 7.15
N LEU A 132 -0.59 9.80 6.74
CA LEU A 132 -0.31 8.55 6.02
C LEU A 132 -0.78 8.68 4.57
N ILE A 133 0.10 8.41 3.61
CA ILE A 133 -0.21 8.44 2.18
C ILE A 133 0.18 7.09 1.57
N GLY A 134 -0.74 6.43 0.88
CA GLY A 134 -0.44 5.24 0.10
C GLY A 134 -0.27 5.62 -1.37
N LEU A 135 0.87 5.32 -1.96
CA LEU A 135 1.15 5.49 -3.39
C LEU A 135 1.23 4.12 -4.05
N LEU A 136 0.18 3.75 -4.79
CA LEU A 136 0.11 2.49 -5.51
C LEU A 136 0.80 2.64 -6.87
N VAL A 137 1.96 2.01 -7.01
CA VAL A 137 2.78 2.06 -8.22
C VAL A 137 2.76 0.73 -8.99
N GLY A 138 2.23 -0.31 -8.38
CA GLY A 138 2.12 -1.65 -8.94
C GLY A 138 0.98 -2.44 -8.29
N LYS A 139 1.25 -3.66 -7.92
CA LYS A 139 0.26 -4.54 -7.31
C LYS A 139 -0.02 -4.14 -5.85
N ALA A 140 -1.28 -4.04 -5.50
CA ALA A 140 -1.76 -3.80 -4.13
C ALA A 140 -2.70 -4.96 -3.75
N MET A 141 -2.11 -6.12 -3.41
CA MET A 141 -2.85 -7.38 -3.37
C MET A 141 -2.94 -7.96 -1.97
N SER A 142 -4.09 -8.57 -1.68
CA SER A 142 -4.30 -9.44 -0.52
C SER A 142 -4.01 -8.75 0.83
N GLY A 143 -3.66 -9.55 1.84
CA GLY A 143 -3.24 -9.06 3.16
C GLY A 143 -1.95 -8.23 3.13
N ALA A 144 -1.13 -8.34 2.08
CA ALA A 144 0.04 -7.49 1.91
C ALA A 144 -0.33 -6.01 1.78
N PHE A 145 -1.33 -5.69 0.96
CA PHE A 145 -1.83 -4.33 0.85
C PHE A 145 -2.49 -3.84 2.15
N LEU A 146 -3.17 -4.72 2.89
CA LEU A 146 -3.72 -4.37 4.21
C LEU A 146 -2.60 -4.00 5.20
N ALA A 147 -1.50 -4.75 5.18
CA ALA A 147 -0.33 -4.52 6.03
C ALA A 147 0.51 -3.31 5.60
N HIS A 148 0.53 -2.98 4.29
CA HIS A 148 1.34 -1.92 3.74
C HIS A 148 0.54 -1.02 2.79
N GLY A 149 0.14 0.14 3.27
CA GLY A 149 -0.52 1.19 2.48
C GLY A 149 -2.01 1.38 2.72
N TYR A 150 -2.80 0.32 2.97
CA TYR A 150 -4.26 0.46 3.10
C TYR A 150 -4.71 1.33 4.27
N GLN A 151 -3.92 1.45 5.34
CA GLN A 151 -4.20 2.29 6.50
C GLN A 151 -4.00 3.80 6.25
N ALA A 152 -3.52 4.17 5.07
CA ALA A 152 -3.25 5.57 4.72
C ALA A 152 -4.51 6.45 4.76
N ASN A 153 -4.36 7.72 5.16
CA ASN A 153 -5.44 8.71 5.09
C ASN A 153 -5.89 8.96 3.65
N ARG A 154 -4.92 9.01 2.73
CA ARG A 154 -5.16 9.20 1.28
C ARG A 154 -4.44 8.12 0.50
N LEU A 155 -5.15 7.54 -0.47
CA LEU A 155 -4.59 6.59 -1.43
C LEU A 155 -4.51 7.26 -2.80
N ILE A 156 -3.33 7.23 -3.39
CA ILE A 156 -3.04 7.69 -4.74
C ILE A 156 -2.63 6.46 -5.54
N ALA A 157 -3.13 6.32 -6.75
CA ALA A 157 -2.70 5.25 -7.65
C ALA A 157 -2.18 5.81 -8.97
N LEU A 158 -1.11 5.26 -9.49
CA LEU A 158 -0.71 5.54 -10.85
C LEU A 158 -1.71 4.90 -11.82
N HIS A 159 -2.10 5.63 -12.85
CA HIS A 159 -3.06 5.15 -13.85
C HIS A 159 -2.33 4.30 -14.90
N ASP A 160 -2.23 3.01 -14.64
CA ASP A 160 -1.56 2.03 -15.49
C ASP A 160 -2.24 0.65 -15.33
N PRO A 161 -2.36 -0.15 -16.40
CA PRO A 161 -2.99 -1.48 -16.34
C PRO A 161 -2.32 -2.48 -15.39
N GLY A 162 -1.04 -2.29 -15.07
CA GLY A 162 -0.30 -3.12 -14.11
C GLY A 162 -0.51 -2.70 -12.65
N VAL A 163 -1.14 -1.55 -12.40
CA VAL A 163 -1.56 -1.14 -11.05
C VAL A 163 -2.91 -1.77 -10.75
N MET A 164 -2.91 -2.73 -9.85
CA MET A 164 -4.08 -3.58 -9.57
C MET A 164 -4.34 -3.68 -8.07
N VAL A 165 -5.62 -3.66 -7.71
CA VAL A 165 -6.04 -3.85 -6.32
C VAL A 165 -7.05 -4.98 -6.22
N HIS A 166 -6.74 -6.02 -5.45
CA HIS A 166 -7.70 -7.10 -5.18
C HIS A 166 -7.31 -7.95 -3.95
N ALA A 167 -8.30 -8.67 -3.42
CA ALA A 167 -8.10 -9.58 -2.30
C ALA A 167 -7.27 -10.82 -2.66
N MET A 168 -7.27 -11.27 -3.92
CA MET A 168 -6.50 -12.43 -4.40
C MET A 168 -6.26 -12.37 -5.91
N GLY A 169 -5.23 -13.06 -6.40
CA GLY A 169 -4.94 -13.14 -7.83
C GLY A 169 -6.06 -13.85 -8.62
N LYS A 170 -6.26 -13.48 -9.90
CA LYS A 170 -7.34 -13.98 -10.75
C LYS A 170 -7.43 -15.51 -10.81
N ALA A 171 -6.30 -16.21 -10.98
CA ALA A 171 -6.26 -17.66 -11.03
C ALA A 171 -6.73 -18.32 -9.71
N ALA A 172 -6.38 -17.72 -8.56
CA ALA A 172 -6.84 -18.19 -7.26
C ALA A 172 -8.35 -17.93 -7.07
N ALA A 173 -8.82 -16.74 -7.44
CA ALA A 173 -10.23 -16.38 -7.39
C ALA A 173 -11.09 -17.27 -8.29
N ALA A 174 -10.66 -17.54 -9.51
CA ALA A 174 -11.32 -18.44 -10.46
C ALA A 174 -11.45 -19.85 -9.86
N ARG A 175 -10.36 -20.40 -9.33
CA ARG A 175 -10.36 -21.73 -8.70
C ARG A 175 -11.29 -21.83 -7.50
N ILE A 176 -11.27 -20.84 -6.59
CA ILE A 176 -12.11 -20.84 -5.38
C ILE A 176 -13.59 -20.68 -5.72
N THR A 177 -13.90 -19.89 -6.74
CA THR A 177 -15.28 -19.65 -7.16
C THR A 177 -15.79 -20.66 -8.18
N LEU A 178 -14.99 -21.69 -8.53
CA LEU A 178 -15.28 -22.72 -9.53
C LEU A 178 -15.66 -22.12 -10.89
N ARG A 179 -14.93 -21.08 -11.32
CA ARG A 179 -15.09 -20.38 -12.61
C ARG A 179 -13.81 -20.47 -13.43
N SER A 180 -13.93 -20.22 -14.73
CA SER A 180 -12.77 -19.90 -15.55
C SER A 180 -12.31 -18.45 -15.26
N VAL A 181 -11.11 -18.09 -15.69
CA VAL A 181 -10.62 -16.70 -15.57
C VAL A 181 -11.47 -15.75 -16.41
N GLU A 182 -11.89 -16.20 -17.61
CA GLU A 182 -12.74 -15.46 -18.54
C GLU A 182 -14.14 -15.20 -17.95
N GLU A 183 -14.72 -16.19 -17.29
CA GLU A 183 -16.01 -16.03 -16.58
C GLU A 183 -15.89 -15.04 -15.41
N LEU A 184 -14.76 -15.09 -14.69
CA LEU A 184 -14.47 -14.15 -13.60
C LEU A 184 -14.34 -12.71 -14.14
N GLU A 185 -13.64 -12.53 -15.26
CA GLU A 185 -13.47 -11.22 -15.90
C GLU A 185 -14.79 -10.68 -16.46
N ALA A 186 -15.61 -11.53 -17.08
CA ALA A 186 -16.93 -11.14 -17.55
C ALA A 186 -17.86 -10.70 -16.40
N LEU A 187 -17.73 -11.32 -15.23
CA LEU A 187 -18.47 -10.91 -14.03
C LEU A 187 -17.91 -9.60 -13.45
N ALA A 188 -16.60 -9.48 -13.36
CA ALA A 188 -15.91 -8.30 -12.88
C ALA A 188 -16.25 -7.04 -13.69
N ALA A 189 -16.43 -7.17 -15.00
CA ALA A 189 -16.86 -6.06 -15.86
C ALA A 189 -18.25 -5.49 -15.49
N LYS A 190 -19.09 -6.26 -14.78
CA LYS A 190 -20.43 -5.85 -14.34
C LYS A 190 -20.50 -5.48 -12.86
N VAL A 191 -19.51 -5.92 -12.07
CA VAL A 191 -19.50 -5.80 -10.61
C VAL A 191 -18.19 -5.15 -10.17
N PRO A 192 -18.12 -3.82 -10.06
CA PRO A 192 -16.88 -3.09 -9.75
C PRO A 192 -16.09 -3.64 -8.55
N PRO A 193 -16.71 -4.08 -7.44
CA PRO A 193 -15.97 -4.68 -6.32
C PRO A 193 -15.21 -5.98 -6.65
N MET A 194 -15.49 -6.61 -7.79
CA MET A 194 -14.80 -7.82 -8.25
C MET A 194 -13.73 -7.54 -9.30
N ALA A 195 -13.61 -6.28 -9.75
CA ALA A 195 -12.63 -5.87 -10.74
C ALA A 195 -11.23 -5.73 -10.12
N TYR A 196 -10.22 -5.80 -10.97
CA TYR A 196 -8.82 -5.71 -10.57
C TYR A 196 -8.19 -4.37 -10.95
N ASP A 197 -8.77 -3.71 -11.92
CA ASP A 197 -8.27 -2.46 -12.49
C ASP A 197 -8.49 -1.28 -11.55
N ILE A 198 -7.66 -0.26 -11.77
CA ILE A 198 -7.63 0.89 -10.89
C ILE A 198 -8.84 1.81 -11.06
N ASP A 199 -9.46 1.84 -12.25
CA ASP A 199 -10.64 2.67 -12.51
C ASP A 199 -11.87 2.14 -11.77
N SER A 200 -12.08 0.83 -11.80
CA SER A 200 -13.10 0.16 -10.99
C SER A 200 -12.86 0.39 -9.49
N TYR A 201 -11.61 0.29 -9.04
CA TYR A 201 -11.25 0.56 -7.64
C TYR A 201 -11.50 2.03 -7.25
N ALA A 202 -11.18 2.97 -8.12
CA ALA A 202 -11.47 4.39 -7.94
C ALA A 202 -12.98 4.66 -7.82
N SER A 203 -13.80 3.97 -8.63
CA SER A 203 -15.26 4.10 -8.61
C SER A 203 -15.89 3.69 -7.27
N LEU A 204 -15.19 2.91 -6.46
CA LEU A 204 -15.59 2.55 -5.10
C LEU A 204 -15.31 3.66 -4.06
N GLY A 205 -14.72 4.80 -4.48
CA GLY A 205 -14.36 5.90 -3.59
C GLY A 205 -13.18 5.60 -2.66
N LEU A 206 -12.36 4.63 -3.00
CA LEU A 206 -11.23 4.20 -2.17
C LEU A 206 -9.95 4.99 -2.46
N LEU A 207 -9.85 5.58 -3.65
CA LEU A 207 -8.74 6.44 -4.04
C LEU A 207 -9.09 7.91 -3.81
N TRP A 208 -8.12 8.65 -3.29
CA TRP A 208 -8.16 10.10 -3.25
C TRP A 208 -7.89 10.69 -4.65
N ARG A 209 -6.94 10.08 -5.38
CA ARG A 209 -6.60 10.49 -6.75
C ARG A 209 -6.02 9.33 -7.57
N THR A 210 -6.32 9.34 -8.87
CA THR A 210 -5.62 8.56 -9.89
C THR A 210 -4.70 9.51 -10.66
N LEU A 211 -3.44 9.10 -10.93
CA LEU A 211 -2.43 9.98 -11.48
C LEU A 211 -1.83 9.38 -12.77
N PRO A 212 -2.01 10.03 -13.93
CA PRO A 212 -1.38 9.60 -15.17
C PRO A 212 0.12 9.84 -15.12
N VAL A 213 0.90 8.87 -15.57
CA VAL A 213 2.36 8.92 -15.72
C VAL A 213 2.76 8.43 -17.11
N GLU A 214 3.93 8.84 -17.58
CA GLU A 214 4.45 8.43 -18.88
C GLU A 214 5.04 7.01 -18.84
N THR A 215 5.77 6.72 -17.76
CA THR A 215 6.39 5.41 -17.55
C THR A 215 6.26 4.98 -16.08
N VAL A 216 5.74 3.78 -15.87
CA VAL A 216 5.53 3.25 -14.51
C VAL A 216 6.74 2.48 -14.01
N GLU A 217 7.47 1.82 -14.90
CA GLU A 217 8.63 0.99 -14.58
C GLU A 217 9.85 1.82 -14.17
N VAL A 218 10.06 2.95 -14.86
CA VAL A 218 11.19 3.86 -14.59
C VAL A 218 10.64 5.29 -14.66
N PRO A 219 10.37 5.93 -13.52
CA PRO A 219 9.78 7.26 -13.51
C PRO A 219 10.65 8.28 -14.25
N SER A 220 10.05 9.03 -15.18
CA SER A 220 10.69 10.16 -15.81
C SER A 220 10.81 11.35 -14.83
N THR A 221 11.64 12.34 -15.15
CA THR A 221 11.72 13.56 -14.36
C THR A 221 10.36 14.26 -14.28
N ALA A 222 9.59 14.26 -15.37
CA ALA A 222 8.24 14.85 -15.39
C ALA A 222 7.27 14.08 -14.50
N ASP A 223 7.31 12.74 -14.52
CA ASP A 223 6.50 11.89 -13.66
C ASP A 223 6.85 12.11 -12.18
N LEU A 224 8.15 12.21 -11.87
CA LEU A 224 8.61 12.45 -10.51
C LEU A 224 8.09 13.79 -9.97
N VAL A 225 8.17 14.87 -10.76
CA VAL A 225 7.61 16.18 -10.39
C VAL A 225 6.12 16.07 -10.15
N ARG A 226 5.37 15.42 -11.06
CA ARG A 226 3.91 15.23 -10.95
C ARG A 226 3.53 14.45 -9.69
N VAL A 227 4.24 13.37 -9.38
CA VAL A 227 3.98 12.55 -8.19
C VAL A 227 4.33 13.31 -6.92
N ARG A 228 5.48 14.01 -6.86
CA ARG A 228 5.85 14.84 -5.69
C ARG A 228 4.81 15.92 -5.42
N THR A 229 4.37 16.64 -6.46
CA THR A 229 3.29 17.63 -6.34
C THR A 229 2.02 17.01 -5.78
N CYS A 230 1.59 15.86 -6.30
CA CYS A 230 0.40 15.15 -5.84
C CYS A 230 0.53 14.68 -4.37
N LEU A 231 1.72 14.21 -3.96
CA LEU A 231 1.99 13.84 -2.56
C LEU A 231 1.90 15.08 -1.64
N GLY A 232 2.43 16.24 -2.08
CA GLY A 232 2.33 17.50 -1.35
C GLY A 232 0.88 17.97 -1.19
N GLU A 233 0.07 17.88 -2.25
CA GLU A 233 -1.35 18.19 -2.20
C GLU A 233 -2.13 17.24 -1.27
N ALA A 234 -1.83 15.93 -1.31
CA ALA A 234 -2.43 14.96 -0.41
C ALA A 234 -2.06 15.23 1.06
N LEU A 235 -0.80 15.60 1.31
CA LEU A 235 -0.32 16.00 2.62
C LEU A 235 -1.08 17.23 3.13
N ALA A 236 -1.21 18.28 2.31
CA ALA A 236 -1.96 19.49 2.66
C ALA A 236 -3.44 19.18 2.96
N ASP A 237 -4.07 18.31 2.16
CA ASP A 237 -5.45 17.87 2.35
C ASP A 237 -5.63 17.07 3.68
N ILE A 238 -4.66 16.23 4.06
CA ILE A 238 -4.68 15.51 5.34
C ILE A 238 -4.52 16.49 6.51
N LEU A 239 -3.64 17.47 6.39
CA LEU A 239 -3.37 18.43 7.45
C LEU A 239 -4.53 19.41 7.65
N GLY A 240 -5.26 19.77 6.59
CA GLY A 240 -6.40 20.69 6.61
C GLY A 240 -7.76 20.04 6.80
N GLY A 241 -7.85 18.70 6.74
CA GLY A 241 -9.11 17.96 6.69
C GLY A 241 -9.23 16.82 7.72
N PRO A 242 -10.28 16.00 7.58
CA PRO A 242 -10.47 14.82 8.42
C PRO A 242 -9.33 13.81 8.23
N ARG A 243 -8.81 13.31 9.35
CA ARG A 243 -7.71 12.34 9.38
C ARG A 243 -8.18 10.90 9.54
N ASP A 244 -9.48 10.67 9.51
CA ASP A 244 -10.08 9.33 9.53
C ASP A 244 -10.17 8.73 8.12
N LEU A 245 -10.76 7.55 8.02
CA LEU A 245 -11.01 6.85 6.75
C LEU A 245 -12.47 7.00 6.28
N GLY A 246 -13.25 7.90 6.88
CA GLY A 246 -14.68 8.09 6.60
C GLY A 246 -14.96 8.52 5.16
N GLY A 247 -14.08 9.31 4.56
CA GLY A 247 -14.18 9.76 3.18
C GLY A 247 -14.24 8.64 2.12
N ARG A 248 -13.86 7.40 2.50
CA ARG A 248 -13.91 6.22 1.62
C ARG A 248 -15.28 5.54 1.56
N LEU A 249 -16.30 6.03 2.28
CA LEU A 249 -17.57 5.32 2.48
C LEU A 249 -18.71 5.82 1.58
N GLY A 250 -18.57 6.97 0.93
CA GLY A 250 -19.68 7.68 0.28
C GLY A 250 -19.88 7.40 -1.21
N ALA A 251 -19.06 6.58 -1.87
CA ALA A 251 -19.17 6.34 -3.30
C ALA A 251 -20.39 5.48 -3.68
N ALA A 252 -21.01 5.79 -4.82
CA ALA A 252 -22.21 5.11 -5.31
C ALA A 252 -22.03 3.58 -5.45
N ASN A 253 -20.89 3.13 -5.96
CA ASN A 253 -20.60 1.69 -6.12
C ASN A 253 -20.32 0.95 -4.78
N ARG A 254 -20.40 1.66 -3.64
CA ARG A 254 -20.32 1.09 -2.28
C ARG A 254 -21.64 1.15 -1.51
N GLU A 255 -22.72 1.51 -2.15
CA GLU A 255 -24.02 1.68 -1.50
C GLU A 255 -24.47 0.44 -0.72
N ALA A 256 -24.28 -0.76 -1.27
CA ALA A 256 -24.60 -2.02 -0.59
C ALA A 256 -23.81 -2.20 0.72
N SER A 257 -22.50 -1.93 0.70
CA SER A 257 -21.67 -1.98 1.90
C SER A 257 -22.02 -0.91 2.93
N ALA A 258 -22.33 0.30 2.47
CA ALA A 258 -22.75 1.40 3.32
C ALA A 258 -24.10 1.10 4.00
N ARG A 259 -25.04 0.50 3.26
CA ARG A 259 -26.33 0.04 3.79
C ARG A 259 -26.16 -1.01 4.89
N VAL A 260 -25.34 -2.04 4.64
CA VAL A 260 -25.06 -3.08 5.65
C VAL A 260 -24.48 -2.46 6.93
N ARG A 261 -23.50 -1.56 6.81
CA ARG A 261 -22.91 -0.86 7.96
C ARG A 261 -23.94 -0.05 8.74
N ARG A 262 -24.86 0.65 8.05
CA ARG A 262 -25.93 1.40 8.69
C ARG A 262 -26.85 0.48 9.46
N LEU A 263 -27.36 -0.59 8.81
CA LEU A 263 -28.26 -1.55 9.44
C LEU A 263 -27.63 -2.23 10.66
N LEU A 264 -26.36 -2.58 10.61
CA LEU A 264 -25.64 -3.13 11.77
C LEU A 264 -25.60 -2.13 12.94
N ARG A 265 -25.39 -0.84 12.70
CA ARG A 265 -25.39 0.18 13.75
C ARG A 265 -26.77 0.45 14.35
N GLU A 266 -27.83 0.27 13.55
CA GLU A 266 -29.22 0.47 13.99
C GLU A 266 -29.78 -0.72 14.78
N GLN A 267 -29.25 -1.93 14.55
CA GLN A 267 -29.79 -3.19 15.07
C GLN A 267 -28.91 -3.84 16.14
N TRP A 268 -27.72 -3.30 16.41
CA TRP A 268 -26.76 -3.86 17.37
C TRP A 268 -26.62 -2.96 18.64
#